data_ba18e3db199b429b290cfbf4a301aaa2
#
_entry.id   ba18e3db199b429b290cfbf4a301aaa2
#
_cell.length_a   1.000
_cell.length_b   1.000
_cell.length_c   1.000
_cell.angle_alpha   90.00
_cell.angle_beta   90.00
_cell.angle_gamma   90.00
#
_symmetry.space_group_name_H-M   'P 1'
#
loop_
_entity.id
_entity.type
_entity.pdbx_description
1 polymer ?
#
loop_
_entity_poly.entity_id
_entity_poly.type
_entity_poly.pdbx_seq_one_letter_code
_entity_poly.pdbx_strand_id
1 'polypeptide(L)'
;VIVFPSLILTTGVWGFVKFWLMPWLVYHFWMSTFTIVHHTIPEIQFRPAAEWSGAEAQLMGTVHCDYPRWVEVLCHDINVHIPHHLSVAVPSYNLRLAHESIKQNWGSVIIERTFNWPLMKQISEKCHLYDANNAYLPFSALK
;
A
#
# COMPACT_ATOMS: atom_id res chain seq x y z
N VAL A 1 -14.53 9.67 -24.06
CA VAL A 1 -14.14 9.88 -25.47
C VAL A 1 -14.02 11.37 -25.81
N ILE A 2 -14.94 12.25 -25.39
CA ILE A 2 -14.93 13.67 -25.73
C ILE A 2 -13.88 14.50 -24.97
N VAL A 3 -13.63 14.19 -23.70
CA VAL A 3 -12.79 14.99 -22.79
C VAL A 3 -11.35 15.18 -23.32
N PHE A 4 -10.69 14.12 -23.74
CA PHE A 4 -9.29 14.21 -24.21
C PHE A 4 -9.14 14.97 -25.53
N PRO A 5 -9.94 14.69 -26.57
CA PRO A 5 -9.93 15.50 -27.76
C PRO A 5 -10.21 16.98 -27.48
N SER A 6 -11.21 17.29 -26.64
CA SER A 6 -11.54 18.67 -26.29
C SER A 6 -10.39 19.35 -25.55
N LEU A 7 -9.74 18.67 -24.62
CA LEU A 7 -8.59 19.21 -23.88
C LEU A 7 -7.43 19.51 -24.84
N ILE A 8 -7.14 18.60 -25.77
CA ILE A 8 -6.06 18.80 -26.76
C ILE A 8 -6.40 19.94 -27.74
N LEU A 9 -7.64 20.00 -28.19
CA LEU A 9 -8.08 21.05 -29.11
C LEU A 9 -8.06 22.47 -28.50
N THR A 10 -8.38 22.56 -27.20
CA THR A 10 -8.45 23.84 -26.50
C THR A 10 -7.11 24.30 -25.91
N THR A 11 -6.28 23.39 -25.45
CA THR A 11 -5.03 23.71 -24.73
C THR A 11 -3.77 23.19 -25.42
N GLY A 12 -3.93 22.50 -26.53
CA GLY A 12 -2.84 21.84 -27.26
C GLY A 12 -2.32 20.59 -26.51
N VAL A 13 -1.37 19.91 -27.14
CA VAL A 13 -0.74 18.69 -26.58
C VAL A 13 -0.08 18.97 -25.22
N TRP A 14 0.57 20.12 -25.06
CA TRP A 14 1.16 20.50 -23.77
C TRP A 14 0.13 20.73 -22.66
N GLY A 15 -1.06 21.22 -22.99
CA GLY A 15 -2.17 21.30 -22.04
C GLY A 15 -2.61 19.91 -21.58
N PHE A 16 -2.77 18.98 -22.52
CA PHE A 16 -3.06 17.58 -22.17
C PHE A 16 -2.00 16.97 -21.25
N VAL A 17 -0.71 17.15 -21.55
CA VAL A 17 0.38 16.66 -20.72
C VAL A 17 0.32 17.25 -19.32
N LYS A 18 0.20 18.57 -19.18
CA LYS A 18 0.23 19.26 -17.87
C LYS A 18 -1.00 18.99 -17.02
N PHE A 19 -2.19 19.01 -17.61
CA PHE A 19 -3.44 19.00 -16.84
C PHE A 19 -4.05 17.61 -16.66
N TRP A 20 -3.61 16.63 -17.45
CA TRP A 20 -4.09 15.28 -17.33
C TRP A 20 -2.98 14.24 -17.18
N LEU A 21 -2.05 14.13 -18.11
CA LEU A 21 -1.08 13.03 -18.14
C LEU A 21 -0.16 13.05 -16.90
N MET A 22 0.42 14.21 -16.55
CA MET A 22 1.33 14.31 -15.41
C MET A 22 0.61 14.06 -14.07
N PRO A 23 -0.54 14.69 -13.76
CA PRO A 23 -1.31 14.34 -12.55
C PRO A 23 -1.70 12.87 -12.51
N TRP A 24 -2.10 12.28 -13.63
CA TRP A 24 -2.46 10.86 -13.72
C TRP A 24 -1.26 9.96 -13.43
N LEU A 25 -0.09 10.21 -13.99
CA LEU A 25 1.13 9.45 -13.73
C LEU A 25 1.56 9.55 -12.26
N VAL A 26 1.53 10.75 -11.69
CA VAL A 26 1.87 10.98 -10.28
C VAL A 26 0.89 10.23 -9.36
N TYR A 27 -0.41 10.32 -9.64
CA TYR A 27 -1.43 9.59 -8.89
C TYR A 27 -1.18 8.08 -8.93
N HIS A 28 -1.01 7.50 -10.12
CA HIS A 28 -0.79 6.05 -10.24
C HIS A 28 0.52 5.60 -9.62
N PHE A 29 1.58 6.40 -9.73
CA PHE A 29 2.85 6.11 -9.07
C PHE A 29 2.67 5.99 -7.55
N TRP A 30 2.03 6.96 -6.92
CA TRP A 30 1.80 6.94 -5.47
C TRP A 30 0.81 5.85 -5.06
N MET A 31 -0.31 5.72 -5.75
CA MET A 31 -1.29 4.67 -5.45
C MET A 31 -0.66 3.27 -5.53
N SER A 32 0.09 2.98 -6.58
CA SER A 32 0.78 1.70 -6.71
C SER A 32 1.83 1.49 -5.61
N THR A 33 2.61 2.53 -5.30
CA THR A 33 3.63 2.48 -4.24
C THR A 33 3.01 2.19 -2.89
N PHE A 34 1.96 2.93 -2.51
CA PHE A 34 1.24 2.69 -1.25
C PHE A 34 0.65 1.28 -1.22
N THR A 35 -0.09 0.88 -2.24
CA THR A 35 -0.74 -0.43 -2.29
C THR A 35 0.28 -1.56 -2.15
N ILE A 36 1.38 -1.50 -2.90
CA ILE A 36 2.42 -2.53 -2.85
C ILE A 36 3.06 -2.58 -1.46
N VAL A 37 3.47 -1.45 -0.90
CA VAL A 37 4.17 -1.42 0.40
C VAL A 37 3.26 -1.88 1.54
N HIS A 38 1.99 -1.52 1.51
CA HIS A 38 1.07 -1.87 2.59
C HIS A 38 0.51 -3.30 2.51
N HIS A 39 0.61 -3.97 1.35
CA HIS A 39 0.01 -5.28 1.14
C HIS A 39 0.96 -6.35 0.59
N THR A 40 2.22 -5.99 0.29
CA THR A 40 3.13 -6.90 -0.38
C THR A 40 4.55 -6.72 0.16
N ILE A 41 4.83 -7.31 1.29
CA ILE A 41 6.20 -7.39 1.83
C ILE A 41 6.54 -8.85 2.16
N PRO A 42 7.83 -9.23 2.22
CA PRO A 42 8.23 -10.62 2.44
C PRO A 42 7.68 -11.27 3.71
N GLU A 43 7.36 -10.47 4.72
CA GLU A 43 6.85 -10.94 6.01
C GLU A 43 5.36 -11.30 6.01
N ILE A 44 4.59 -10.81 5.03
CA ILE A 44 3.17 -11.15 4.93
C ILE A 44 3.02 -12.61 4.50
N GLN A 45 2.25 -13.36 5.28
CA GLN A 45 1.92 -14.75 5.01
C GLN A 45 0.46 -14.88 4.60
N PHE A 46 0.22 -15.56 3.48
CA PHE A 46 -1.11 -15.94 3.06
C PHE A 46 -1.45 -17.31 3.66
N ARG A 47 -2.67 -17.44 4.16
CA ARG A 47 -3.15 -18.70 4.72
C ARG A 47 -4.09 -19.42 3.77
N PRO A 48 -4.09 -20.77 3.77
CA PRO A 48 -5.10 -21.55 3.07
C PRO A 48 -6.52 -21.17 3.52
N ALA A 49 -7.50 -21.33 2.66
CA ALA A 49 -8.89 -20.97 2.96
C ALA A 49 -9.46 -21.64 4.22
N ALA A 50 -8.98 -22.85 4.54
CA ALA A 50 -9.39 -23.60 5.73
C ALA A 50 -8.88 -22.98 7.05
N GLU A 51 -7.80 -22.21 6.99
CA GLU A 51 -7.15 -21.55 8.14
C GLU A 51 -7.37 -20.04 8.15
N TRP A 52 -8.09 -19.53 7.16
CA TRP A 52 -8.27 -18.09 6.97
C TRP A 52 -9.22 -17.50 8.02
N SER A 53 -8.79 -16.42 8.65
CA SER A 53 -9.57 -15.62 9.57
C SER A 53 -9.56 -14.16 9.11
N GLY A 54 -10.75 -13.54 9.03
CA GLY A 54 -10.87 -12.15 8.61
C GLY A 54 -10.11 -11.18 9.51
N ALA A 55 -10.10 -11.38 10.82
CA ALA A 55 -9.38 -10.55 11.77
C ALA A 55 -7.86 -10.70 11.61
N GLU A 56 -7.37 -11.92 11.49
CA GLU A 56 -5.93 -12.17 11.25
C GLU A 56 -5.47 -11.61 9.90
N ALA A 57 -6.25 -11.80 8.85
CA ALA A 57 -5.92 -11.27 7.53
C ALA A 57 -5.78 -9.73 7.54
N GLN A 58 -6.62 -9.02 8.28
CA GLN A 58 -6.53 -7.57 8.40
C GLN A 58 -5.35 -7.10 9.27
N LEU A 59 -5.05 -7.82 10.36
CA LEU A 59 -3.96 -7.47 11.27
C LEU A 59 -2.58 -7.83 10.70
N MET A 60 -2.44 -9.02 10.11
CA MET A 60 -1.15 -9.59 9.70
C MET A 60 -0.89 -9.49 8.21
N GLY A 61 -1.93 -9.28 7.40
CA GLY A 61 -1.85 -9.08 5.94
C GLY A 61 -1.73 -7.62 5.52
N THR A 62 -1.56 -6.71 6.49
CA THR A 62 -1.50 -5.26 6.26
C THR A 62 -0.32 -4.69 7.05
N VAL A 63 0.37 -3.74 6.45
CA VAL A 63 1.57 -3.11 7.02
C VAL A 63 1.30 -1.66 7.36
N HIS A 64 1.64 -1.26 8.59
CA HIS A 64 1.85 0.15 8.90
C HIS A 64 3.20 0.59 8.35
N CYS A 65 3.23 1.66 7.56
CA CYS A 65 4.47 2.16 6.98
C CYS A 65 4.62 3.66 7.21
N ASP A 66 5.70 4.05 7.92
CA ASP A 66 6.02 5.46 8.13
C ASP A 66 6.61 6.08 6.87
N TYR A 67 6.11 7.26 6.53
CA TYR A 67 6.63 8.14 5.48
C TYR A 67 7.08 9.48 6.07
N PRO A 68 7.79 10.32 5.30
CA PRO A 68 8.02 11.70 5.70
C PRO A 68 6.70 12.39 6.05
N ARG A 69 6.65 13.12 7.15
CA ARG A 69 5.40 13.68 7.73
C ARG A 69 4.53 14.46 6.73
N TRP A 70 5.15 15.17 5.79
CA TRP A 70 4.42 15.89 4.76
C TRP A 70 3.64 14.96 3.81
N VAL A 71 4.16 13.76 3.49
CA VAL A 71 3.45 12.74 2.70
C VAL A 71 2.25 12.24 3.48
N GLU A 72 2.44 11.88 4.74
CA GLU A 72 1.38 11.36 5.61
C GLU A 72 0.22 12.34 5.76
N VAL A 73 0.54 13.63 5.96
CA VAL A 73 -0.48 14.70 6.04
C VAL A 73 -1.24 14.83 4.72
N LEU A 74 -0.55 14.86 3.58
CA LEU A 74 -1.19 14.95 2.26
C LEU A 74 -2.07 13.73 1.94
N CYS A 75 -1.70 12.57 2.46
CA CYS A 75 -2.43 11.32 2.27
C CYS A 75 -3.41 11.01 3.42
N HIS A 76 -3.70 11.98 4.29
CA HIS A 76 -4.64 11.83 5.40
C HIS A 76 -4.34 10.63 6.31
N ASP A 77 -3.07 10.41 6.62
CA ASP A 77 -2.57 9.32 7.47
C ASP A 77 -3.00 7.90 7.00
N ILE A 78 -3.30 7.70 5.70
CA ILE A 78 -3.67 6.38 5.14
C ILE A 78 -2.54 5.34 5.29
N ASN A 79 -1.32 5.78 5.52
CA ASN A 79 -0.17 4.96 5.85
C ASN A 79 -0.31 4.24 7.19
N VAL A 80 -1.14 4.74 8.09
CA VAL A 80 -1.60 4.05 9.30
C VAL A 80 -2.68 3.05 8.90
N HIS A 81 -2.23 1.98 8.22
CA HIS A 81 -3.09 1.20 7.34
C HIS A 81 -3.85 0.08 8.05
N ILE A 82 -3.29 -0.48 9.13
CA ILE A 82 -3.90 -1.57 9.88
C ILE A 82 -5.28 -1.19 10.45
N PRO A 83 -5.44 -0.07 11.20
CA PRO A 83 -6.76 0.31 11.69
C PRO A 83 -7.75 0.67 10.57
N HIS A 84 -7.26 1.21 9.44
CA HIS A 84 -8.08 1.46 8.26
C HIS A 84 -8.70 0.16 7.70
N HIS A 85 -7.95 -0.93 7.70
CA HIS A 85 -8.44 -2.25 7.28
C HIS A 85 -9.37 -2.90 8.30
N LEU A 86 -9.09 -2.75 9.60
CA LEU A 86 -9.95 -3.30 10.64
C LEU A 86 -11.33 -2.65 10.68
N SER A 87 -11.40 -1.34 10.43
CA SER A 87 -12.66 -0.62 10.39
C SER A 87 -12.57 0.64 9.53
N VAL A 88 -13.25 0.63 8.40
CA VAL A 88 -13.41 1.80 7.52
C VAL A 88 -14.20 2.96 8.18
N ALA A 89 -14.82 2.71 9.34
CA ALA A 89 -15.51 3.73 10.12
C ALA A 89 -14.56 4.62 10.93
N VAL A 90 -13.28 4.24 11.08
CA VAL A 90 -12.29 5.07 11.76
C VAL A 90 -11.89 6.24 10.86
N PRO A 91 -12.20 7.50 11.23
CA PRO A 91 -11.81 8.64 10.43
C PRO A 91 -10.29 8.85 10.47
N SER A 92 -9.73 9.48 9.44
CA SER A 92 -8.29 9.66 9.25
C SER A 92 -7.59 10.28 10.48
N TYR A 93 -8.21 11.27 11.10
CA TYR A 93 -7.65 11.94 12.29
C TYR A 93 -7.59 11.06 13.55
N ASN A 94 -8.25 9.90 13.56
CA ASN A 94 -8.21 8.92 14.66
C ASN A 94 -7.37 7.67 14.33
N LEU A 95 -6.83 7.53 13.11
CA LEU A 95 -6.06 6.34 12.71
C LEU A 95 -4.85 6.11 13.59
N ARG A 96 -4.11 7.16 13.96
CA ARG A 96 -2.93 7.03 14.83
C ARG A 96 -3.31 6.55 16.23
N LEU A 97 -4.36 7.13 16.81
CA LEU A 97 -4.86 6.71 18.14
C LEU A 97 -5.34 5.26 18.12
N ALA A 98 -6.05 4.86 17.07
CA ALA A 98 -6.48 3.48 16.88
C ALA A 98 -5.29 2.52 16.71
N HIS A 99 -4.26 2.94 15.97
CA HIS A 99 -3.03 2.16 15.80
C HIS A 99 -2.29 1.92 17.12
N GLU A 100 -2.15 2.96 17.94
CA GLU A 100 -1.54 2.82 19.26
C GLU A 100 -2.31 1.82 20.15
N SER A 101 -3.64 1.85 20.12
CA SER A 101 -4.47 0.87 20.81
C SER A 101 -4.27 -0.55 20.29
N ILE A 102 -4.17 -0.73 18.98
CA ILE A 102 -3.88 -2.02 18.36
C ILE A 102 -2.48 -2.49 18.78
N LYS A 103 -1.49 -1.62 18.75
CA LYS A 103 -0.11 -1.92 19.14
C LYS A 103 0.00 -2.37 20.60
N GLN A 104 -0.75 -1.76 21.52
CA GLN A 104 -0.77 -2.17 22.92
C GLN A 104 -1.33 -3.58 23.12
N ASN A 105 -2.32 -3.99 22.32
CA ASN A 105 -3.02 -5.26 22.49
C ASN A 105 -2.47 -6.39 21.59
N TRP A 106 -1.98 -6.05 20.38
CA TRP A 106 -1.56 -7.01 19.35
C TRP A 106 -0.22 -6.65 18.69
N GLY A 107 0.61 -5.87 19.38
CA GLY A 107 1.90 -5.40 18.82
C GLY A 107 2.84 -6.52 18.36
N SER A 108 2.71 -7.72 18.95
CA SER A 108 3.53 -8.87 18.56
C SER A 108 3.19 -9.47 17.19
N VAL A 109 2.02 -9.16 16.63
CA VAL A 109 1.55 -9.74 15.37
C VAL A 109 1.42 -8.72 14.23
N ILE A 110 1.46 -7.41 14.54
CA ILE A 110 1.40 -6.36 13.52
C ILE A 110 2.78 -6.11 12.90
N ILE A 111 2.77 -5.65 11.65
CA ILE A 111 3.98 -5.35 10.91
C ILE A 111 4.11 -3.84 10.74
N GLU A 112 5.20 -3.29 11.25
CA GLU A 112 5.55 -1.87 11.12
C GLU A 112 6.85 -1.73 10.30
N ARG A 113 6.88 -0.81 9.34
CA ARG A 113 8.04 -0.51 8.50
C ARG A 113 8.18 0.99 8.29
N THR A 114 9.35 1.42 7.87
CA THR A 114 9.58 2.78 7.37
C THR A 114 9.88 2.72 5.88
N PHE A 115 9.20 3.56 5.11
CA PHE A 115 9.40 3.63 3.67
C PHE A 115 10.84 4.03 3.32
N ASN A 116 11.46 3.21 2.48
CA ASN A 116 12.73 3.50 1.87
C ASN A 116 12.88 2.74 0.55
N TRP A 117 13.79 3.19 -0.31
CA TRP A 117 14.04 2.54 -1.60
C TRP A 117 14.57 1.10 -1.49
N PRO A 118 15.41 0.73 -0.50
CA PRO A 118 15.74 -0.67 -0.24
C PRO A 118 14.54 -1.57 0.01
N LEU A 119 13.53 -1.11 0.74
CA LEU A 119 12.27 -1.86 0.94
C LEU A 119 11.55 -2.10 -0.38
N MET A 120 11.39 -1.04 -1.21
CA MET A 120 10.78 -1.16 -2.54
C MET A 120 11.55 -2.14 -3.43
N LYS A 121 12.88 -2.09 -3.41
CA LYS A 121 13.74 -3.02 -4.14
C LYS A 121 13.52 -4.45 -3.66
N GLN A 122 13.50 -4.68 -2.35
CA GLN A 122 13.27 -6.00 -1.77
C GLN A 122 11.91 -6.58 -2.20
N ILE A 123 10.85 -5.78 -2.15
CA ILE A 123 9.51 -6.18 -2.61
C ILE A 123 9.55 -6.56 -4.11
N SER A 124 10.14 -5.69 -4.93
CA SER A 124 10.23 -5.89 -6.38
C SER A 124 11.11 -7.06 -6.80
N GLU A 125 12.02 -7.51 -5.96
CA GLU A 125 12.91 -8.66 -6.25
C GLU A 125 12.37 -9.98 -5.73
N LYS A 126 11.61 -9.96 -4.62
CA LYS A 126 11.24 -11.19 -3.90
C LYS A 126 9.76 -11.54 -3.98
N CYS A 127 8.86 -10.56 -4.07
CA CYS A 127 7.43 -10.79 -3.89
C CYS A 127 6.70 -11.00 -5.22
N HIS A 128 7.08 -12.04 -5.99
CA HIS A 128 6.47 -12.31 -7.29
C HIS A 128 5.58 -13.54 -7.30
N LEU A 129 5.99 -14.57 -6.58
CA LEU A 129 5.29 -15.84 -6.48
C LEU A 129 5.04 -16.14 -5.01
N TYR A 130 4.08 -17.01 -4.73
CA TYR A 130 3.82 -17.48 -3.38
C TYR A 130 3.77 -18.99 -3.34
N ASP A 131 4.48 -19.56 -2.37
CA ASP A 131 4.42 -20.97 -2.01
C ASP A 131 3.99 -21.08 -0.54
N ALA A 132 3.03 -21.94 -0.25
CA ALA A 132 2.51 -22.14 1.10
C ALA A 132 3.59 -22.54 2.13
N ASN A 133 4.67 -23.18 1.70
CA ASN A 133 5.76 -23.61 2.58
C ASN A 133 6.87 -22.56 2.74
N ASN A 134 7.08 -21.72 1.73
CA ASN A 134 8.24 -20.83 1.63
C ASN A 134 7.90 -19.35 1.58
N ALA A 135 6.62 -19.00 1.67
CA ALA A 135 6.14 -17.62 1.54
C ALA A 135 6.43 -17.02 0.15
N TYR A 136 6.84 -15.74 0.08
CA TYR A 136 7.15 -15.10 -1.19
C TYR A 136 8.44 -15.63 -1.83
N LEU A 137 8.40 -15.82 -3.14
CA LEU A 137 9.51 -16.28 -3.95
C LEU A 137 9.75 -15.35 -5.14
N PRO A 138 11.03 -15.17 -5.56
CA PRO A 138 11.37 -14.48 -6.79
C PRO A 138 11.07 -15.36 -8.01
N PHE A 139 10.94 -14.75 -9.21
CA PHE A 139 10.79 -15.50 -10.46
C PHE A 139 11.96 -16.47 -10.74
N SER A 140 13.14 -16.19 -10.21
CA SER A 140 14.29 -17.09 -10.33
C SER A 140 14.10 -18.46 -9.67
N ALA A 141 13.13 -18.60 -8.78
CA ALA A 141 12.79 -19.88 -8.15
C ALA A 141 12.03 -20.84 -9.07
N LEU A 142 11.60 -20.38 -10.24
CA LEU A 142 10.95 -21.23 -11.27
C LEU A 142 11.95 -22.02 -12.15
N LYS A 143 13.24 -21.97 -11.85
CA LYS A 143 14.29 -22.68 -12.63
C LYS A 143 14.52 -24.07 -12.10
#